data_06ad21872cad17875a7891ac54e0bdec
#
_entry.id   06ad21872cad17875a7891ac54e0bdec
#
_cell.length_a   1.000
_cell.length_b   1.000
_cell.length_c   1.000
_cell.angle_alpha   90.00
_cell.angle_beta   90.00
_cell.angle_gamma   90.00
#
_symmetry.space_group_name_H-M   'P 1'
#
loop_
_entity.id
_entity.type
_entity.pdbx_description
1 polymer ?
#
loop_
_entity_poly.entity_id
_entity_poly.type
_entity_poly.pdbx_seq_one_letter_code
_entity_poly.pdbx_strand_id
1 'polypeptide(L)'
;MKLGVLTNLMGDKPLEEVLAYLKPLGIEAVEIGCGGFPGKAHADPAVLLHDEKKLQEFKELIAKYDMVISGLSAHGNPLHPNKAIAKQFDDDLTGAILLAEKLGVEVVNCFSGCPGDSESSEHPNWVVCPWPEDFTQVVKWQWEEKLIPYWKAKVAFAKEHGVHKFALEMHPGFCVYNPETALRLREAVGPEIGVNFDPSHLIWQGIDPSYAIRVLGKAGAIFHFHAKDTKIDPYNSMLNGVLDTKPYGDEINRSWIFRSCGYGNDYAYWKDMISNLVMTGYDH
;
A
#
# COMPACT_ATOMS: atom_id res chain seq x y z
N MET A 1 11.22 -9.80 -12.41
CA MET A 1 11.03 -8.61 -11.55
C MET A 1 11.70 -7.41 -12.20
N LYS A 2 11.04 -6.26 -12.19
CA LYS A 2 11.57 -4.98 -12.65
C LYS A 2 11.91 -4.09 -11.45
N LEU A 3 12.94 -3.26 -11.60
CA LEU A 3 13.24 -2.24 -10.61
C LEU A 3 12.37 -1.00 -10.90
N GLY A 4 11.57 -0.60 -9.93
CA GLY A 4 10.66 0.53 -10.04
C GLY A 4 10.83 1.58 -8.94
N VAL A 5 10.22 2.74 -9.16
CA VAL A 5 10.20 3.86 -8.20
C VAL A 5 8.79 4.43 -8.10
N LEU A 6 8.33 4.70 -6.88
CA LEU A 6 7.12 5.47 -6.62
C LEU A 6 7.42 6.96 -6.85
N THR A 7 6.82 7.55 -7.87
CA THR A 7 7.18 8.88 -8.36
C THR A 7 6.80 10.04 -7.44
N ASN A 8 5.91 9.81 -6.46
CA ASN A 8 5.52 10.84 -5.49
C ASN A 8 6.70 11.37 -4.64
N LEU A 9 7.80 10.59 -4.53
CA LEU A 9 9.04 11.02 -3.88
C LEU A 9 9.67 12.26 -4.56
N MET A 10 9.28 12.54 -5.80
CA MET A 10 9.72 13.67 -6.62
C MET A 10 8.50 14.46 -7.14
N GLY A 11 7.43 14.54 -6.35
CA GLY A 11 6.18 15.18 -6.74
C GLY A 11 6.25 16.70 -6.92
N ASP A 12 7.37 17.31 -6.57
CA ASP A 12 7.71 18.72 -6.84
C ASP A 12 8.22 18.96 -8.28
N LYS A 13 8.51 17.90 -9.04
CA LYS A 13 9.04 17.94 -10.41
C LYS A 13 7.99 17.48 -11.42
N PRO A 14 8.04 18.00 -12.66
CA PRO A 14 7.26 17.42 -13.76
C PRO A 14 7.60 15.95 -13.98
N LEU A 15 6.62 15.12 -14.35
CA LEU A 15 6.83 13.69 -14.59
C LEU A 15 7.94 13.40 -15.61
N GLU A 16 8.04 14.20 -16.67
CA GLU A 16 9.08 14.03 -17.68
C GLU A 16 10.50 14.18 -17.12
N GLU A 17 10.73 15.14 -16.22
CA GLU A 17 12.01 15.29 -15.54
C GLU A 17 12.32 14.09 -14.63
N VAL A 18 11.29 13.57 -13.94
CA VAL A 18 11.41 12.38 -13.09
C VAL A 18 11.82 11.16 -13.93
N LEU A 19 11.13 10.90 -15.04
CA LEU A 19 11.44 9.77 -15.92
C LEU A 19 12.83 9.91 -16.57
N ALA A 20 13.19 11.12 -16.99
CA ALA A 20 14.52 11.41 -17.54
C ALA A 20 15.65 11.17 -16.53
N TYR A 21 15.39 11.46 -15.25
CA TYR A 21 16.32 11.19 -14.16
C TYR A 21 16.44 9.68 -13.84
N LEU A 22 15.31 8.97 -13.83
CA LEU A 22 15.27 7.56 -13.43
C LEU A 22 15.82 6.61 -14.51
N LYS A 23 15.59 6.90 -15.79
CA LYS A 23 15.98 6.00 -16.88
C LYS A 23 17.47 5.64 -16.91
N PRO A 24 18.43 6.58 -16.82
CA PRO A 24 19.86 6.25 -16.80
C PRO A 24 20.31 5.50 -15.53
N LEU A 25 19.48 5.47 -14.48
CA LEU A 25 19.74 4.70 -13.28
C LEU A 25 19.31 3.22 -13.42
N GLY A 26 18.78 2.82 -14.57
CA GLY A 26 18.35 1.46 -14.84
C GLY A 26 16.93 1.14 -14.29
N ILE A 27 16.14 2.16 -13.98
CA ILE A 27 14.74 1.98 -13.57
C ILE A 27 13.90 1.59 -14.80
N GLU A 28 13.09 0.54 -14.64
CA GLU A 28 12.26 -0.04 -15.69
C GLU A 28 10.76 0.19 -15.47
N ALA A 29 10.37 0.50 -14.22
CA ALA A 29 8.98 0.66 -13.83
C ALA A 29 8.76 1.90 -12.97
N VAL A 30 7.56 2.46 -13.03
CA VAL A 30 7.11 3.51 -12.12
C VAL A 30 5.79 3.15 -11.49
N GLU A 31 5.68 3.39 -10.20
CA GLU A 31 4.42 3.46 -9.49
C GLU A 31 4.00 4.94 -9.42
N ILE A 32 2.73 5.22 -9.70
CA ILE A 32 2.29 6.61 -9.84
C ILE A 32 1.15 6.90 -8.86
N GLY A 33 1.35 7.90 -8.01
CA GLY A 33 0.31 8.43 -7.12
C GLY A 33 -0.80 9.12 -7.92
N CYS A 34 -2.04 8.69 -7.69
CA CYS A 34 -3.23 9.24 -8.33
C CYS A 34 -4.37 9.54 -7.34
N GLY A 35 -4.07 9.54 -6.04
CA GLY A 35 -5.02 9.85 -4.97
C GLY A 35 -4.46 9.57 -3.59
N GLY A 36 -5.22 9.96 -2.55
CA GLY A 36 -4.88 9.69 -1.18
C GLY A 36 -3.58 10.35 -0.70
N PHE A 37 -2.86 9.67 0.19
CA PHE A 37 -1.59 10.17 0.76
C PHE A 37 -0.47 10.33 -0.28
N PRO A 38 -0.33 9.50 -1.33
CA PRO A 38 0.64 9.73 -2.40
C PRO A 38 0.40 11.01 -3.21
N GLY A 39 -0.82 11.55 -3.16
CA GLY A 39 -1.19 12.73 -3.95
C GLY A 39 -1.42 12.42 -5.42
N LYS A 40 -1.52 13.48 -6.24
CA LYS A 40 -1.93 13.43 -7.66
C LYS A 40 -0.96 14.21 -8.56
N ALA A 41 0.26 14.47 -8.11
CA ALA A 41 1.18 15.35 -8.80
C ALA A 41 1.48 14.92 -10.24
N HIS A 42 1.57 13.61 -10.49
CA HIS A 42 1.95 13.08 -11.80
C HIS A 42 0.78 12.44 -12.57
N ALA A 43 -0.31 12.08 -11.90
CA ALA A 43 -1.51 11.55 -12.53
C ALA A 43 -2.75 11.93 -11.74
N ASP A 44 -3.44 12.97 -12.17
CA ASP A 44 -4.73 13.37 -11.59
C ASP A 44 -5.88 12.72 -12.38
N PRO A 45 -6.62 11.77 -11.80
CA PRO A 45 -7.78 11.16 -12.45
C PRO A 45 -8.83 12.19 -12.88
N ALA A 46 -9.01 13.28 -12.13
CA ALA A 46 -9.96 14.32 -12.50
C ALA A 46 -9.59 15.04 -13.80
N VAL A 47 -8.32 15.00 -14.19
CA VAL A 47 -7.84 15.55 -15.46
C VAL A 47 -7.80 14.48 -16.53
N LEU A 48 -7.12 13.36 -16.25
CA LEU A 48 -6.83 12.34 -17.27
C LEU A 48 -8.05 11.55 -17.74
N LEU A 49 -9.07 11.41 -16.89
CA LEU A 49 -10.32 10.75 -17.29
C LEU A 49 -11.25 11.62 -18.16
N HIS A 50 -11.03 12.92 -18.17
CA HIS A 50 -11.90 13.89 -18.85
C HIS A 50 -11.23 14.63 -20.02
N ASP A 51 -9.93 14.39 -20.26
CA ASP A 51 -9.15 14.98 -21.34
C ASP A 51 -8.37 13.88 -22.09
N GLU A 52 -8.97 13.38 -23.16
CA GLU A 52 -8.38 12.31 -24.01
C GLU A 52 -7.00 12.67 -24.54
N LYS A 53 -6.76 13.96 -24.88
CA LYS A 53 -5.47 14.42 -25.36
C LYS A 53 -4.38 14.30 -24.29
N LYS A 54 -4.69 14.77 -23.06
CA LYS A 54 -3.76 14.64 -21.94
C LYS A 54 -3.52 13.19 -21.54
N LEU A 55 -4.53 12.34 -21.60
CA LEU A 55 -4.38 10.91 -21.37
C LEU A 55 -3.43 10.29 -22.40
N GLN A 56 -3.57 10.66 -23.67
CA GLN A 56 -2.70 10.16 -24.73
C GLN A 56 -1.27 10.68 -24.57
N GLU A 57 -1.08 11.98 -24.29
CA GLU A 57 0.21 12.59 -23.98
C GLU A 57 0.90 11.89 -22.80
N PHE A 58 0.14 11.54 -21.76
CA PHE A 58 0.65 10.80 -20.60
C PHE A 58 1.15 9.40 -20.99
N LYS A 59 0.39 8.65 -21.80
CA LYS A 59 0.79 7.33 -22.30
C LYS A 59 2.04 7.41 -23.14
N GLU A 60 2.11 8.37 -24.05
CA GLU A 60 3.27 8.60 -24.93
C GLU A 60 4.52 8.99 -24.13
N LEU A 61 4.34 9.76 -23.05
CA LEU A 61 5.45 10.13 -22.18
C LEU A 61 6.05 8.91 -21.48
N ILE A 62 5.24 8.03 -20.91
CA ILE A 62 5.72 6.79 -20.30
C ILE A 62 6.43 5.90 -21.32
N ALA A 63 5.82 5.74 -22.51
CA ALA A 63 6.40 4.94 -23.60
C ALA A 63 7.71 5.52 -24.13
N LYS A 64 7.83 6.86 -24.22
CA LYS A 64 9.06 7.56 -24.64
C LYS A 64 10.29 7.15 -23.82
N TYR A 65 10.10 6.89 -22.54
CA TYR A 65 11.17 6.45 -21.63
C TYR A 65 11.28 4.94 -21.52
N ASP A 66 10.51 4.18 -22.30
CA ASP A 66 10.50 2.71 -22.27
C ASP A 66 10.38 2.20 -20.81
N MET A 67 9.36 2.68 -20.11
CA MET A 67 9.01 2.30 -18.75
C MET A 67 7.60 1.70 -18.73
N VAL A 68 7.31 0.89 -17.70
CA VAL A 68 5.98 0.37 -17.44
C VAL A 68 5.42 1.01 -16.17
N ILE A 69 4.09 1.13 -16.08
CA ILE A 69 3.41 1.49 -14.84
C ILE A 69 3.18 0.21 -14.06
N SER A 70 3.87 0.05 -12.92
CA SER A 70 3.75 -1.14 -12.06
C SER A 70 2.47 -1.14 -11.22
N GLY A 71 1.92 0.03 -10.95
CA GLY A 71 0.68 0.20 -10.19
C GLY A 71 0.27 1.66 -10.09
N LEU A 72 -1.01 1.90 -9.83
CA LEU A 72 -1.53 3.21 -9.46
C LEU A 72 -1.80 3.25 -7.96
N SER A 73 -1.35 4.30 -7.30
CA SER A 73 -1.41 4.42 -5.85
C SER A 73 -2.46 5.42 -5.38
N ALA A 74 -3.40 4.94 -4.59
CA ALA A 74 -4.45 5.73 -3.96
C ALA A 74 -4.60 5.34 -2.47
N HIS A 75 -3.48 5.37 -1.74
CA HIS A 75 -3.47 5.04 -0.32
C HIS A 75 -4.28 6.05 0.48
N GLY A 76 -5.28 5.58 1.21
CA GLY A 76 -6.17 6.40 2.00
C GLY A 76 -7.01 5.57 2.97
N ASN A 77 -7.88 6.24 3.71
CA ASN A 77 -8.83 5.57 4.61
C ASN A 77 -10.28 5.74 4.13
N PRO A 78 -10.76 4.92 3.18
CA PRO A 78 -12.14 5.02 2.69
C PRO A 78 -13.18 4.60 3.75
N LEU A 79 -12.74 4.04 4.86
CA LEU A 79 -13.57 3.66 6.01
C LEU A 79 -13.45 4.65 7.19
N HIS A 80 -12.88 5.84 6.95
CA HIS A 80 -12.74 6.85 7.99
C HIS A 80 -14.10 7.19 8.62
N PRO A 81 -14.22 7.28 9.97
CA PRO A 81 -15.48 7.62 10.63
C PRO A 81 -16.08 8.94 10.15
N ASN A 82 -15.24 9.96 9.93
CA ASN A 82 -15.68 11.19 9.29
C ASN A 82 -16.05 10.91 7.83
N LYS A 83 -17.34 11.02 7.52
CA LYS A 83 -17.92 10.69 6.20
C LYS A 83 -17.35 11.51 5.04
N ALA A 84 -16.96 12.77 5.29
CA ALA A 84 -16.35 13.62 4.25
C ALA A 84 -14.96 13.14 3.88
N ILE A 85 -14.17 12.76 4.88
CA ILE A 85 -12.82 12.18 4.69
C ILE A 85 -12.93 10.82 4.02
N ALA A 86 -13.83 9.95 4.48
CA ALA A 86 -14.08 8.64 3.88
C ALA A 86 -14.45 8.77 2.40
N LYS A 87 -15.39 9.68 2.10
CA LYS A 87 -15.82 9.94 0.72
C LYS A 87 -14.67 10.41 -0.16
N GLN A 88 -13.84 11.32 0.31
CA GLN A 88 -12.69 11.80 -0.46
C GLN A 88 -11.74 10.66 -0.83
N PHE A 89 -11.39 9.80 0.12
CA PHE A 89 -10.51 8.67 -0.14
C PHE A 89 -11.17 7.59 -1.01
N ASP A 90 -12.49 7.41 -0.88
CA ASP A 90 -13.24 6.49 -1.75
C ASP A 90 -13.34 7.03 -3.19
N ASP A 91 -13.53 8.33 -3.37
CA ASP A 91 -13.51 8.99 -4.68
C ASP A 91 -12.12 8.87 -5.33
N ASP A 92 -11.04 9.03 -4.56
CA ASP A 92 -9.66 8.87 -5.04
C ASP A 92 -9.40 7.42 -5.48
N LEU A 93 -9.82 6.45 -4.69
CA LEU A 93 -9.67 5.02 -5.05
C LEU A 93 -10.51 4.67 -6.28
N THR A 94 -11.73 5.21 -6.38
CA THR A 94 -12.58 5.05 -7.56
C THR A 94 -11.92 5.66 -8.81
N GLY A 95 -11.37 6.86 -8.67
CA GLY A 95 -10.61 7.51 -9.74
C GLY A 95 -9.40 6.71 -10.20
N ALA A 96 -8.68 6.08 -9.26
CA ALA A 96 -7.56 5.20 -9.56
C ALA A 96 -7.99 3.96 -10.36
N ILE A 97 -9.12 3.33 -10.00
CA ILE A 97 -9.67 2.18 -10.73
C ILE A 97 -10.02 2.56 -12.18
N LEU A 98 -10.75 3.66 -12.36
CA LEU A 98 -11.14 4.14 -13.68
C LEU A 98 -9.92 4.54 -14.54
N LEU A 99 -8.91 5.14 -13.92
CA LEU A 99 -7.67 5.47 -14.61
C LEU A 99 -6.85 4.22 -14.96
N ALA A 100 -6.84 3.21 -14.08
CA ALA A 100 -6.18 1.94 -14.33
C ALA A 100 -6.78 1.23 -15.56
N GLU A 101 -8.11 1.21 -15.71
CA GLU A 101 -8.80 0.73 -16.91
C GLU A 101 -8.30 1.45 -18.18
N LYS A 102 -8.24 2.79 -18.16
CA LYS A 102 -7.82 3.60 -19.30
C LYS A 102 -6.34 3.41 -19.67
N LEU A 103 -5.50 3.13 -18.69
CA LEU A 103 -4.06 2.93 -18.87
C LEU A 103 -3.67 1.47 -19.11
N GLY A 104 -4.59 0.52 -18.91
CA GLY A 104 -4.30 -0.92 -18.96
C GLY A 104 -3.41 -1.39 -17.80
N VAL A 105 -3.53 -0.74 -16.64
CA VAL A 105 -2.78 -1.08 -15.42
C VAL A 105 -3.61 -2.05 -14.59
N GLU A 106 -3.04 -3.19 -14.21
CA GLU A 106 -3.79 -4.23 -13.49
C GLU A 106 -3.84 -4.03 -11.98
N VAL A 107 -2.87 -3.28 -11.41
CA VAL A 107 -2.64 -3.19 -9.97
C VAL A 107 -3.01 -1.80 -9.45
N VAL A 108 -3.86 -1.77 -8.43
CA VAL A 108 -4.15 -0.57 -7.64
C VAL A 108 -3.65 -0.77 -6.22
N ASN A 109 -2.66 0.05 -5.82
CA ASN A 109 -2.05 0.04 -4.49
C ASN A 109 -2.84 0.96 -3.55
N CYS A 110 -3.22 0.46 -2.37
CA CYS A 110 -4.02 1.23 -1.42
C CYS A 110 -3.90 0.67 0.01
N PHE A 111 -4.57 1.31 0.97
CA PHE A 111 -4.77 0.75 2.32
C PHE A 111 -6.15 0.11 2.46
N SER A 112 -6.26 -0.82 3.40
CA SER A 112 -7.53 -1.51 3.66
C SER A 112 -8.64 -0.62 4.23
N GLY A 113 -8.26 0.48 4.87
CA GLY A 113 -9.12 1.30 5.69
C GLY A 113 -9.10 0.89 7.17
N CYS A 114 -9.51 1.82 8.02
CA CYS A 114 -9.68 1.63 9.46
C CYS A 114 -10.90 2.43 9.92
N PRO A 115 -12.00 1.77 10.32
CA PRO A 115 -13.17 2.43 10.92
C PRO A 115 -12.88 2.94 12.34
N GLY A 116 -13.86 3.61 12.91
CA GLY A 116 -13.90 3.86 14.37
C GLY A 116 -14.33 2.65 15.16
N ASP A 117 -14.83 2.89 16.37
CA ASP A 117 -15.38 1.87 17.28
C ASP A 117 -16.91 1.76 17.21
N SER A 118 -17.57 2.71 16.55
CA SER A 118 -19.03 2.81 16.46
C SER A 118 -19.45 3.70 15.28
N GLU A 119 -20.75 3.78 15.01
CA GLU A 119 -21.31 4.69 14.00
C GLU A 119 -21.16 6.18 14.36
N SER A 120 -20.97 6.49 15.63
CA SER A 120 -20.80 7.85 16.14
C SER A 120 -19.34 8.29 16.29
N SER A 121 -18.38 7.42 15.92
CA SER A 121 -16.97 7.74 16.02
C SER A 121 -16.56 8.89 15.10
N GLU A 122 -15.61 9.70 15.53
CA GLU A 122 -15.01 10.79 14.75
C GLU A 122 -13.61 10.43 14.21
N HIS A 123 -12.93 9.48 14.87
CA HIS A 123 -11.55 9.07 14.56
C HIS A 123 -11.43 7.56 14.35
N PRO A 124 -10.48 7.11 13.52
CA PRO A 124 -10.18 5.68 13.37
C PRO A 124 -9.74 5.06 14.70
N ASN A 125 -10.07 3.79 14.90
CA ASN A 125 -9.65 3.03 16.07
C ASN A 125 -8.94 1.75 15.63
N TRP A 126 -7.61 1.74 15.70
CA TRP A 126 -6.80 0.57 15.39
C TRP A 126 -6.61 -0.28 16.65
N VAL A 127 -7.33 -1.39 16.73
CA VAL A 127 -7.34 -2.29 17.89
C VAL A 127 -6.25 -3.35 17.73
N VAL A 128 -5.38 -3.45 18.74
CA VAL A 128 -4.25 -4.40 18.78
C VAL A 128 -4.17 -5.20 20.09
N CYS A 129 -5.17 -5.07 20.95
CA CYS A 129 -5.24 -5.78 22.23
C CYS A 129 -6.62 -6.45 22.38
N PRO A 130 -6.69 -7.73 22.80
CA PRO A 130 -7.97 -8.45 22.91
C PRO A 130 -8.73 -8.16 24.21
N TRP A 131 -8.14 -7.45 25.15
CA TRP A 131 -8.71 -7.17 26.46
C TRP A 131 -8.58 -5.67 26.83
N PRO A 132 -9.59 -5.02 27.40
CA PRO A 132 -10.95 -5.54 27.73
C PRO A 132 -11.75 -6.06 26.53
N GLU A 133 -12.79 -6.87 26.80
CA GLU A 133 -13.58 -7.53 25.74
C GLU A 133 -14.24 -6.59 24.75
N ASP A 134 -14.47 -5.34 25.13
CA ASP A 134 -14.93 -4.26 24.22
C ASP A 134 -14.08 -4.18 22.94
N PHE A 135 -12.76 -4.34 23.07
CA PHE A 135 -11.85 -4.28 21.91
C PHE A 135 -12.12 -5.39 20.88
N THR A 136 -12.41 -6.60 21.32
CA THR A 136 -12.75 -7.71 20.42
C THR A 136 -14.10 -7.50 19.74
N GLN A 137 -15.07 -6.88 20.45
CA GLN A 137 -16.35 -6.51 19.86
C GLN A 137 -16.19 -5.43 18.81
N VAL A 138 -15.34 -4.42 19.05
CA VAL A 138 -15.00 -3.39 18.07
C VAL A 138 -14.37 -4.03 16.82
N VAL A 139 -13.37 -4.90 16.97
CA VAL A 139 -12.75 -5.59 15.82
C VAL A 139 -13.78 -6.38 15.02
N LYS A 140 -14.67 -7.14 15.71
CA LYS A 140 -15.73 -7.88 15.03
C LYS A 140 -16.61 -6.96 14.19
N TRP A 141 -17.12 -5.88 14.79
CA TRP A 141 -17.95 -4.88 14.11
C TRP A 141 -17.21 -4.23 12.92
N GLN A 142 -15.95 -3.81 13.11
CA GLN A 142 -15.13 -3.22 12.05
C GLN A 142 -15.02 -4.16 10.84
N TRP A 143 -14.79 -5.44 11.07
CA TRP A 143 -14.62 -6.43 10.01
C TRP A 143 -15.91 -6.82 9.34
N GLU A 144 -16.95 -7.18 10.13
CA GLU A 144 -18.20 -7.74 9.62
C GLU A 144 -19.13 -6.68 9.04
N GLU A 145 -19.18 -5.49 9.66
CA GLU A 145 -20.13 -4.44 9.27
C GLU A 145 -19.53 -3.35 8.37
N LYS A 146 -18.20 -3.18 8.36
CA LYS A 146 -17.55 -2.12 7.61
C LYS A 146 -16.60 -2.63 6.54
N LEU A 147 -15.54 -3.34 6.92
CA LEU A 147 -14.45 -3.69 6.05
C LEU A 147 -14.87 -4.66 4.93
N ILE A 148 -15.41 -5.81 5.32
CA ILE A 148 -15.80 -6.86 4.35
C ILE A 148 -16.89 -6.37 3.38
N PRO A 149 -17.99 -5.73 3.83
CA PRO A 149 -19.00 -5.20 2.91
C PRO A 149 -18.43 -4.17 1.94
N TYR A 150 -17.59 -3.25 2.42
CA TYR A 150 -16.95 -2.25 1.57
C TYR A 150 -16.10 -2.89 0.47
N TRP A 151 -15.20 -3.81 0.83
CA TRP A 151 -14.31 -4.44 -0.14
C TRP A 151 -15.04 -5.35 -1.12
N LYS A 152 -16.10 -6.02 -0.71
CA LYS A 152 -16.96 -6.78 -1.64
C LYS A 152 -17.57 -5.87 -2.71
N ALA A 153 -18.08 -4.72 -2.32
CA ALA A 153 -18.65 -3.75 -3.27
C ALA A 153 -17.57 -3.13 -4.16
N LYS A 154 -16.44 -2.74 -3.59
CA LYS A 154 -15.33 -2.11 -4.34
C LYS A 154 -14.68 -3.07 -5.33
N VAL A 155 -14.49 -4.33 -4.96
CA VAL A 155 -13.99 -5.38 -5.88
C VAL A 155 -15.00 -5.64 -7.00
N ALA A 156 -16.30 -5.72 -6.71
CA ALA A 156 -17.32 -5.90 -7.75
C ALA A 156 -17.27 -4.75 -8.78
N PHE A 157 -17.21 -3.50 -8.31
CA PHE A 157 -17.05 -2.33 -9.17
C PHE A 157 -15.76 -2.40 -10.01
N ALA A 158 -14.64 -2.71 -9.41
CA ALA A 158 -13.35 -2.75 -10.11
C ALA A 158 -13.32 -3.82 -11.21
N LYS A 159 -13.96 -4.97 -10.98
CA LYS A 159 -14.08 -6.05 -11.99
C LYS A 159 -14.84 -5.60 -13.23
N GLU A 160 -15.85 -4.76 -13.10
CA GLU A 160 -16.58 -4.16 -14.23
C GLU A 160 -15.69 -3.26 -15.07
N HIS A 161 -14.61 -2.73 -14.48
CA HIS A 161 -13.59 -1.88 -15.11
C HIS A 161 -12.27 -2.61 -15.42
N GLY A 162 -12.27 -3.95 -15.40
CA GLY A 162 -11.10 -4.74 -15.77
C GLY A 162 -9.95 -4.71 -14.77
N VAL A 163 -10.15 -4.16 -13.55
CA VAL A 163 -9.15 -4.15 -12.47
C VAL A 163 -9.40 -5.34 -11.55
N HIS A 164 -8.39 -6.21 -11.44
CA HIS A 164 -8.49 -7.48 -10.71
C HIS A 164 -7.47 -7.63 -9.59
N LYS A 165 -6.65 -6.63 -9.32
CA LYS A 165 -5.58 -6.69 -8.30
C LYS A 165 -5.59 -5.45 -7.42
N PHE A 166 -6.16 -5.58 -6.22
CA PHE A 166 -5.97 -4.62 -5.13
C PHE A 166 -4.78 -5.04 -4.29
N ALA A 167 -3.71 -4.30 -4.37
CA ALA A 167 -2.51 -4.53 -3.58
C ALA A 167 -2.58 -3.69 -2.29
N LEU A 168 -3.12 -4.30 -1.23
CA LEU A 168 -3.25 -3.65 0.06
C LEU A 168 -1.89 -3.59 0.76
N GLU A 169 -1.40 -2.40 1.08
CA GLU A 169 -0.23 -2.29 1.92
C GLU A 169 -0.59 -2.68 3.35
N MET A 170 0.10 -3.68 3.88
CA MET A 170 -0.07 -4.15 5.26
C MET A 170 0.56 -3.13 6.20
N HIS A 171 -0.26 -2.19 6.67
CA HIS A 171 0.21 -1.05 7.45
C HIS A 171 -0.46 -0.97 8.81
N PRO A 172 0.31 -0.93 9.93
CA PRO A 172 -0.22 -0.63 11.26
C PRO A 172 -1.01 0.67 11.28
N GLY A 173 -2.16 0.66 11.95
CA GLY A 173 -3.14 1.74 11.88
C GLY A 173 -4.29 1.48 10.90
N PHE A 174 -4.23 0.36 10.15
CA PHE A 174 -5.30 -0.12 9.28
C PHE A 174 -5.72 -1.54 9.65
N CYS A 175 -6.89 -1.99 9.19
CA CYS A 175 -7.42 -3.32 9.53
C CYS A 175 -6.55 -4.46 8.97
N VAL A 176 -5.92 -4.26 7.82
CA VAL A 176 -4.94 -5.20 7.25
C VAL A 176 -3.53 -4.69 7.53
N TYR A 177 -2.83 -5.33 8.45
CA TYR A 177 -1.51 -4.90 8.91
C TYR A 177 -0.47 -6.04 9.03
N ASN A 178 -0.89 -7.27 8.75
CA ASN A 178 -0.03 -8.46 8.78
C ASN A 178 -0.55 -9.53 7.80
N PRO A 179 0.20 -10.61 7.55
CA PRO A 179 -0.21 -11.67 6.63
C PRO A 179 -1.54 -12.34 7.00
N GLU A 180 -1.81 -12.55 8.29
CA GLU A 180 -3.06 -13.17 8.76
C GLU A 180 -4.27 -12.32 8.38
N THR A 181 -4.22 -11.02 8.67
CA THR A 181 -5.32 -10.11 8.35
C THR A 181 -5.49 -9.91 6.84
N ALA A 182 -4.39 -9.95 6.07
CA ALA A 182 -4.46 -9.89 4.60
C ALA A 182 -5.17 -11.14 4.03
N LEU A 183 -4.78 -12.34 4.48
CA LEU A 183 -5.41 -13.58 4.03
C LEU A 183 -6.85 -13.72 4.49
N ARG A 184 -7.17 -13.26 5.71
CA ARG A 184 -8.55 -13.21 6.21
C ARG A 184 -9.45 -12.35 5.32
N LEU A 185 -8.99 -11.17 4.92
CA LEU A 185 -9.78 -10.32 4.02
C LEU A 185 -9.91 -10.94 2.63
N ARG A 186 -8.82 -11.51 2.09
CA ARG A 186 -8.83 -12.24 0.80
C ARG A 186 -9.82 -13.40 0.81
N GLU A 187 -9.85 -14.19 1.87
CA GLU A 187 -10.82 -15.30 2.02
C GLU A 187 -12.26 -14.79 2.04
N ALA A 188 -12.52 -13.69 2.73
CA ALA A 188 -13.87 -13.13 2.87
C ALA A 188 -14.40 -12.41 1.61
N VAL A 189 -13.51 -11.85 0.78
CA VAL A 189 -13.87 -10.98 -0.36
C VAL A 189 -13.60 -11.65 -1.70
N GLY A 190 -12.40 -12.19 -1.90
CA GLY A 190 -12.03 -12.84 -3.16
C GLY A 190 -10.54 -12.71 -3.51
N PRO A 191 -10.13 -13.41 -4.58
CA PRO A 191 -8.72 -13.44 -5.02
C PRO A 191 -8.20 -12.11 -5.57
N GLU A 192 -9.05 -11.12 -5.78
CA GLU A 192 -8.67 -9.77 -6.17
C GLU A 192 -7.98 -8.98 -5.04
N ILE A 193 -8.16 -9.43 -3.79
CA ILE A 193 -7.45 -8.88 -2.63
C ILE A 193 -6.09 -9.56 -2.52
N GLY A 194 -5.04 -8.78 -2.60
CA GLY A 194 -3.66 -9.17 -2.35
C GLY A 194 -2.92 -8.08 -1.62
N VAL A 195 -1.61 -8.10 -1.63
CA VAL A 195 -0.80 -7.16 -0.89
C VAL A 195 0.19 -6.39 -1.77
N ASN A 196 0.37 -5.12 -1.47
CA ASN A 196 1.59 -4.40 -1.68
C ASN A 196 2.48 -4.70 -0.47
N PHE A 197 3.51 -5.50 -0.68
CA PHE A 197 4.33 -6.01 0.41
C PHE A 197 5.42 -4.99 0.74
N ASP A 198 5.24 -4.25 1.84
CA ASP A 198 6.26 -3.38 2.42
C ASP A 198 6.85 -4.04 3.67
N PRO A 199 8.09 -4.58 3.60
CA PRO A 199 8.71 -5.24 4.74
C PRO A 199 8.95 -4.30 5.92
N SER A 200 9.09 -3.00 5.68
CA SER A 200 9.41 -2.04 6.73
C SER A 200 8.35 -2.00 7.83
N HIS A 201 7.08 -2.21 7.46
CA HIS A 201 5.98 -2.24 8.40
C HIS A 201 5.87 -3.55 9.17
N LEU A 202 6.43 -4.64 8.64
CA LEU A 202 6.43 -5.95 9.29
C LEU A 202 7.60 -6.10 10.26
N ILE A 203 8.79 -5.61 9.87
CA ILE A 203 10.04 -5.76 10.63
C ILE A 203 9.88 -5.25 12.07
N TRP A 204 9.36 -4.05 12.25
CA TRP A 204 9.24 -3.50 13.60
C TRP A 204 8.13 -4.16 14.45
N GLN A 205 7.18 -4.84 13.80
CA GLN A 205 6.19 -5.68 14.49
C GLN A 205 6.78 -7.02 14.97
N GLY A 206 8.04 -7.33 14.62
CA GLY A 206 8.67 -8.62 14.92
C GLY A 206 8.30 -9.72 13.93
N ILE A 207 7.75 -9.37 12.77
CA ILE A 207 7.42 -10.32 11.71
C ILE A 207 8.62 -10.43 10.78
N ASP A 208 9.08 -11.66 10.53
CA ASP A 208 10.11 -11.93 9.54
C ASP A 208 9.52 -11.87 8.13
N PRO A 209 9.96 -10.92 7.27
CA PRO A 209 9.42 -10.75 5.93
C PRO A 209 9.62 -11.98 5.02
N SER A 210 10.70 -12.73 5.18
CA SER A 210 10.98 -13.92 4.36
C SER A 210 9.92 -15.01 4.58
N TYR A 211 9.49 -15.21 5.83
CA TYR A 211 8.38 -16.13 6.13
C TYR A 211 7.04 -15.59 5.63
N ALA A 212 6.79 -14.29 5.81
CA ALA A 212 5.58 -13.65 5.33
C ALA A 212 5.46 -13.75 3.79
N ILE A 213 6.55 -13.52 3.04
CA ILE A 213 6.61 -13.69 1.59
C ILE A 213 6.26 -15.12 1.20
N ARG A 214 6.79 -16.13 1.90
CA ARG A 214 6.47 -17.54 1.60
C ARG A 214 5.00 -17.87 1.77
N VAL A 215 4.37 -17.38 2.81
CA VAL A 215 2.93 -17.62 3.08
C VAL A 215 2.07 -16.92 2.03
N LEU A 216 2.28 -15.63 1.83
CA LEU A 216 1.50 -14.81 0.91
C LEU A 216 1.77 -15.20 -0.57
N GLY A 217 3.02 -15.51 -0.91
CA GLY A 217 3.38 -15.94 -2.26
C GLY A 217 2.76 -17.29 -2.64
N LYS A 218 2.75 -18.26 -1.72
CA LYS A 218 2.03 -19.54 -1.95
C LYS A 218 0.53 -19.36 -2.14
N ALA A 219 -0.06 -18.33 -1.53
CA ALA A 219 -1.45 -17.96 -1.70
C ALA A 219 -1.71 -17.13 -2.99
N GLY A 220 -0.66 -16.81 -3.77
CA GLY A 220 -0.77 -15.93 -4.94
C GLY A 220 -1.26 -14.52 -4.56
N ALA A 221 -0.88 -14.04 -3.37
CA ALA A 221 -1.43 -12.83 -2.80
C ALA A 221 -0.46 -11.63 -2.85
N ILE A 222 0.76 -11.77 -3.35
CA ILE A 222 1.70 -10.64 -3.50
C ILE A 222 1.52 -10.05 -4.90
N PHE A 223 0.99 -8.84 -4.99
CA PHE A 223 0.72 -8.16 -6.25
C PHE A 223 1.70 -7.02 -6.54
N HIS A 224 2.29 -6.46 -5.49
CA HIS A 224 3.29 -5.41 -5.57
C HIS A 224 4.26 -5.51 -4.39
N PHE A 225 5.46 -4.92 -4.53
CA PHE A 225 6.49 -4.97 -3.49
C PHE A 225 7.16 -3.59 -3.33
N HIS A 226 7.12 -3.05 -2.12
CA HIS A 226 7.86 -1.85 -1.74
C HIS A 226 9.16 -2.22 -1.03
N ALA A 227 10.29 -1.98 -1.66
CA ALA A 227 11.60 -2.17 -1.05
C ALA A 227 11.91 -0.99 -0.10
N LYS A 228 11.57 -1.16 1.18
CA LYS A 228 11.78 -0.17 2.23
C LYS A 228 12.24 -0.85 3.50
N ASP A 229 13.21 -0.27 4.18
CA ASP A 229 13.86 -0.87 5.35
C ASP A 229 13.43 -0.21 6.65
N THR A 230 13.61 -0.92 7.76
CA THR A 230 13.39 -0.42 9.12
C THR A 230 14.52 -0.88 10.02
N LYS A 231 15.08 0.05 10.77
CA LYS A 231 15.99 -0.24 11.86
C LYS A 231 15.24 -0.16 13.20
N ILE A 232 15.27 -1.25 13.96
CA ILE A 232 14.83 -1.25 15.36
C ILE A 232 15.95 -0.68 16.21
N ASP A 233 15.63 0.30 17.05
CA ASP A 233 16.55 0.78 18.07
C ASP A 233 16.48 -0.16 19.28
N PRO A 234 17.53 -0.94 19.58
CA PRO A 234 17.47 -1.93 20.64
C PRO A 234 17.34 -1.30 22.04
N TYR A 235 17.87 -0.10 22.26
CA TYR A 235 17.76 0.56 23.54
C TYR A 235 16.32 1.00 23.83
N ASN A 236 15.72 1.74 22.91
CA ASN A 236 14.37 2.26 23.10
C ASN A 236 13.31 1.15 23.06
N SER A 237 13.46 0.17 22.16
CA SER A 237 12.50 -0.94 22.03
C SER A 237 12.53 -1.88 23.24
N MET A 238 13.68 -2.13 23.85
CA MET A 238 13.75 -2.95 25.05
C MET A 238 13.14 -2.29 26.29
N LEU A 239 13.10 -0.94 26.31
CA LEU A 239 12.48 -0.21 27.41
C LEU A 239 10.97 0.01 27.21
N ASN A 240 10.56 0.32 25.98
CA ASN A 240 9.23 0.85 25.69
C ASN A 240 8.40 -0.04 24.74
N GLY A 241 8.98 -1.12 24.23
CA GLY A 241 8.36 -1.91 23.18
C GLY A 241 8.38 -1.20 21.83
N VAL A 242 7.59 -1.68 20.88
CA VAL A 242 7.58 -1.21 19.47
C VAL A 242 6.35 -0.42 19.08
N LEU A 243 5.31 -0.37 19.96
CA LEU A 243 4.14 0.49 19.76
C LEU A 243 4.52 1.92 20.11
N ASP A 244 4.92 2.69 19.13
CA ASP A 244 5.53 4.01 19.29
C ASP A 244 4.74 5.08 18.54
N THR A 245 4.29 6.09 19.27
CA THR A 245 3.50 7.21 18.74
C THR A 245 4.29 8.52 18.61
N LYS A 246 5.59 8.49 18.87
CA LYS A 246 6.43 9.68 18.73
C LYS A 246 6.56 10.11 17.25
N PRO A 247 6.71 11.42 16.97
CA PRO A 247 6.91 11.91 15.61
C PRO A 247 8.08 11.23 14.91
N TYR A 248 7.97 10.95 13.61
CA TYR A 248 9.05 10.31 12.84
C TYR A 248 10.38 11.06 12.86
N GLY A 249 10.37 12.38 13.03
CA GLY A 249 11.56 13.21 13.13
C GLY A 249 12.30 13.12 14.47
N ASP A 250 11.69 12.53 15.50
CA ASP A 250 12.33 12.34 16.83
C ASP A 250 13.08 10.99 16.86
N GLU A 251 13.99 10.79 15.91
CA GLU A 251 14.63 9.51 15.66
C GLU A 251 15.35 8.92 16.87
N ILE A 252 16.02 9.77 17.69
CA ILE A 252 16.82 9.32 18.83
C ILE A 252 15.98 8.68 19.95
N ASN A 253 14.72 9.06 20.05
CA ASN A 253 13.81 8.57 21.10
C ASN A 253 12.86 7.49 20.60
N ARG A 254 12.85 7.20 19.29
CA ARG A 254 11.94 6.21 18.71
C ARG A 254 12.45 4.79 18.89
N SER A 255 11.51 3.86 19.03
CA SER A 255 11.82 2.42 19.11
C SER A 255 12.21 1.81 17.77
N TRP A 256 11.88 2.47 16.65
CA TRP A 256 12.25 2.05 15.30
C TRP A 256 12.15 3.23 14.33
N ILE A 257 12.90 3.14 13.23
CA ILE A 257 13.07 4.21 12.26
C ILE A 257 13.12 3.60 10.87
N PHE A 258 12.43 4.20 9.89
CA PHE A 258 12.59 3.81 8.48
C PHE A 258 13.97 4.17 7.97
N ARG A 259 14.52 3.29 7.13
CA ARG A 259 15.85 3.46 6.52
C ARG A 259 15.81 3.05 5.04
N SER A 260 16.78 3.54 4.28
CA SER A 260 17.07 3.00 2.96
C SER A 260 17.47 1.53 3.07
N CYS A 261 17.17 0.74 2.04
CA CYS A 261 17.49 -0.68 2.01
C CYS A 261 18.98 -0.93 2.31
N GLY A 262 19.26 -1.83 3.23
CA GLY A 262 20.61 -2.17 3.67
C GLY A 262 21.14 -1.34 4.85
N TYR A 263 20.40 -0.32 5.31
CA TYR A 263 20.78 0.51 6.45
C TYR A 263 20.01 0.19 7.74
N GLY A 264 18.93 -0.57 7.64
CA GLY A 264 18.23 -1.17 8.79
C GLY A 264 18.65 -2.61 9.01
N ASN A 265 18.65 -3.37 7.95
CA ASN A 265 19.02 -4.79 7.88
C ASN A 265 20.07 -5.00 6.79
N ASP A 266 20.93 -6.00 6.94
CA ASP A 266 22.07 -6.21 6.07
C ASP A 266 21.72 -6.84 4.70
N TYR A 267 22.74 -7.00 3.87
CA TYR A 267 22.59 -7.56 2.52
C TYR A 267 22.06 -9.00 2.55
N ALA A 268 22.44 -9.82 3.53
CA ALA A 268 21.98 -11.20 3.62
C ALA A 268 20.47 -11.26 3.87
N TYR A 269 19.98 -10.41 4.73
CA TYR A 269 18.54 -10.28 5.03
C TYR A 269 17.72 -9.89 3.79
N TRP A 270 18.19 -8.89 3.04
CA TRP A 270 17.55 -8.46 1.79
C TRP A 270 17.61 -9.53 0.70
N LYS A 271 18.77 -10.19 0.56
CA LYS A 271 18.94 -11.29 -0.39
C LYS A 271 17.98 -12.45 -0.12
N ASP A 272 17.74 -12.77 1.15
CA ASP A 272 16.81 -13.83 1.53
C ASP A 272 15.36 -13.46 1.16
N MET A 273 14.91 -12.23 1.41
CA MET A 273 13.61 -11.73 0.96
C MET A 273 13.44 -11.84 -0.57
N ILE A 274 14.41 -11.33 -1.34
CA ILE A 274 14.36 -11.38 -2.81
C ILE A 274 14.35 -12.83 -3.30
N SER A 275 15.14 -13.72 -2.70
CA SER A 275 15.14 -15.14 -3.02
C SER A 275 13.77 -15.77 -2.79
N ASN A 276 13.09 -15.43 -1.69
CA ASN A 276 11.76 -15.92 -1.41
C ASN A 276 10.69 -15.37 -2.38
N LEU A 277 10.80 -14.11 -2.82
CA LEU A 277 9.94 -13.57 -3.88
C LEU A 277 10.09 -14.37 -5.18
N VAL A 278 11.33 -14.61 -5.63
CA VAL A 278 11.61 -15.42 -6.83
C VAL A 278 11.06 -16.84 -6.68
N MET A 279 11.34 -17.52 -5.55
CA MET A 279 10.87 -18.88 -5.30
C MET A 279 9.36 -19.02 -5.24
N THR A 280 8.64 -17.97 -4.90
CA THR A 280 7.16 -17.96 -4.86
C THR A 280 6.52 -17.46 -6.15
N GLY A 281 7.33 -17.18 -7.18
CA GLY A 281 6.85 -16.83 -8.52
C GLY A 281 6.45 -15.36 -8.68
N TYR A 282 6.88 -14.48 -7.79
CA TYR A 282 6.68 -13.03 -7.97
C TYR A 282 7.54 -12.54 -9.14
N ASP A 283 6.91 -11.94 -10.16
CA ASP A 283 7.56 -11.50 -11.39
C ASP A 283 7.05 -10.13 -11.88
N HIS A 284 6.77 -9.23 -10.96
CA HIS A 284 6.30 -7.87 -11.25
C HIS A 284 7.39 -6.82 -11.05
#